data_fe44f29aa3e8cd86017af16aa675a101
#
_entry.id   fe44f29aa3e8cd86017af16aa675a101
#
_cell.length_a   1.000
_cell.length_b   1.000
_cell.length_c   1.000
_cell.angle_alpha   90.00
_cell.angle_beta   90.00
_cell.angle_gamma   90.00
#
_symmetry.space_group_name_H-M   'P 1'
#
loop_
_entity.id
_entity.type
_entity.pdbx_description
1 polymer ?
#
loop_
_entity_poly.entity_id
_entity_poly.type
_entity_poly.pdbx_seq_one_letter_code
_entity_poly.pdbx_strand_id
1 'polypeptide(L)'
;MGASTVSSPHTIIFTQDSPFFEMVMSFLAATAGIGSVFEKKDPHAPGSDTSAWYRGKVRPDLAIDSGQINALCLSGDLTADSVVKSLCCMLLSTAYTVADAHNDQSPEFEVFRHLRNAASHGNCFYFKKDEPRRQASWGKLVIDDKLKGRFNPLFGVECIGDTISPADALALLQNIERRLPKRPEG
;
A
#
# COMPACT_ATOMS: atom_id res chain seq x y z
N MET A 1 15.55 22.12 -28.90
CA MET A 1 14.98 20.76 -28.74
C MET A 1 15.77 20.07 -27.63
N GLY A 2 15.24 20.09 -26.40
CA GLY A 2 15.88 19.44 -25.23
C GLY A 2 15.52 17.98 -25.22
N ALA A 3 16.49 17.10 -25.32
CA ALA A 3 16.30 15.67 -25.12
C ALA A 3 15.92 15.43 -23.65
N SER A 4 14.69 14.97 -23.43
CA SER A 4 14.25 14.49 -22.13
C SER A 4 15.01 13.19 -21.85
N THR A 5 15.98 13.24 -20.96
CA THR A 5 16.65 12.05 -20.44
C THR A 5 15.62 11.25 -19.62
N VAL A 6 15.03 10.24 -20.22
CA VAL A 6 14.25 9.22 -19.48
C VAL A 6 15.24 8.52 -18.56
N SER A 7 15.21 8.83 -17.27
CA SER A 7 15.98 8.09 -16.27
C SER A 7 15.53 6.63 -16.30
N SER A 8 16.48 5.70 -16.33
CA SER A 8 16.19 4.26 -16.21
C SER A 8 15.33 4.01 -14.97
N PRO A 9 14.30 3.17 -15.08
CA PRO A 9 13.45 2.86 -13.93
C PRO A 9 14.31 2.29 -12.79
N HIS A 10 14.18 2.85 -11.60
CA HIS A 10 14.84 2.30 -10.41
C HIS A 10 14.24 0.91 -10.13
N THR A 11 15.09 -0.10 -10.15
CA THR A 11 14.67 -1.45 -9.77
C THR A 11 14.59 -1.54 -8.25
N ILE A 12 13.39 -1.76 -7.73
CA ILE A 12 13.15 -2.02 -6.30
C ILE A 12 13.32 -3.51 -6.08
N ILE A 13 14.27 -3.92 -5.24
CA ILE A 13 14.57 -5.33 -4.98
C ILE A 13 14.42 -5.59 -3.48
N PHE A 14 13.55 -6.54 -3.14
CA PHE A 14 13.46 -7.13 -1.80
C PHE A 14 14.00 -8.55 -1.88
N THR A 15 14.99 -8.85 -1.07
CA THR A 15 15.64 -10.17 -0.99
C THR A 15 14.95 -11.03 0.06
N GLN A 16 15.13 -12.35 0.03
CA GLN A 16 14.45 -13.30 0.94
C GLN A 16 14.77 -13.03 2.42
N ASP A 17 15.91 -12.42 2.72
CA ASP A 17 16.30 -12.00 4.06
C ASP A 17 15.64 -10.68 4.50
N SER A 18 14.89 -10.02 3.62
CA SER A 18 14.10 -8.85 3.95
C SER A 18 12.97 -9.17 4.92
N PRO A 19 12.79 -8.39 6.01
CA PRO A 19 11.62 -8.54 6.86
C PRO A 19 10.29 -8.25 6.14
N PHE A 20 10.34 -7.55 5.00
CA PHE A 20 9.16 -7.21 4.18
C PHE A 20 8.94 -8.15 3.00
N PHE A 21 9.85 -9.11 2.72
CA PHE A 21 9.83 -9.91 1.49
C PHE A 21 8.46 -10.53 1.20
N GLU A 22 7.92 -11.32 2.12
CA GLU A 22 6.67 -12.04 1.87
C GLU A 22 5.47 -11.11 1.62
N MET A 23 5.36 -10.02 2.38
CA MET A 23 4.24 -9.08 2.22
C MET A 23 4.36 -8.28 0.91
N VAL A 24 5.58 -7.90 0.52
CA VAL A 24 5.82 -7.22 -0.75
C VAL A 24 5.57 -8.17 -1.93
N MET A 25 6.06 -9.41 -1.86
CA MET A 25 5.80 -10.39 -2.92
C MET A 25 4.31 -10.72 -3.04
N SER A 26 3.59 -10.82 -1.91
CA SER A 26 2.13 -11.01 -1.92
C SER A 26 1.40 -9.82 -2.56
N PHE A 27 1.81 -8.60 -2.23
CA PHE A 27 1.27 -7.38 -2.86
C PHE A 27 1.52 -7.39 -4.38
N LEU A 28 2.74 -7.67 -4.83
CA LEU A 28 3.09 -7.69 -6.25
C LEU A 28 2.35 -8.79 -7.00
N ALA A 29 2.23 -9.99 -6.42
CA ALA A 29 1.48 -11.09 -7.02
C ALA A 29 -0.02 -10.75 -7.14
N ALA A 30 -0.61 -10.16 -6.09
CA ALA A 30 -2.00 -9.73 -6.11
C ALA A 30 -2.24 -8.65 -7.17
N THR A 31 -1.37 -7.63 -7.26
CA THR A 31 -1.51 -6.55 -8.25
C THR A 31 -1.34 -7.06 -9.68
N ALA A 32 -0.42 -8.00 -9.94
CA ALA A 32 -0.29 -8.66 -11.23
C ALA A 32 -1.56 -9.46 -11.61
N GLY A 33 -2.13 -10.17 -10.64
CA GLY A 33 -3.39 -10.89 -10.82
C GLY A 33 -4.57 -9.95 -11.15
N ILE A 34 -4.65 -8.81 -10.49
CA ILE A 34 -5.69 -7.79 -10.73
C ILE A 34 -5.65 -7.33 -12.18
N GLY A 35 -4.47 -7.00 -12.73
CA GLY A 35 -4.31 -6.60 -14.13
C GLY A 35 -4.98 -7.61 -15.07
N SER A 36 -4.74 -8.89 -14.86
CA SER A 36 -5.31 -9.96 -15.70
C SER A 36 -6.83 -10.09 -15.59
N VAL A 37 -7.43 -9.77 -14.44
CA VAL A 37 -8.88 -9.80 -14.23
C VAL A 37 -9.55 -8.62 -14.93
N PHE A 38 -9.00 -7.41 -14.79
CA PHE A 38 -9.58 -6.19 -15.34
C PHE A 38 -9.33 -6.03 -16.87
N GLU A 39 -8.29 -6.68 -17.42
CA GLU A 39 -8.04 -6.71 -18.86
C GLU A 39 -9.01 -7.66 -19.61
N LYS A 40 -9.46 -8.72 -18.97
CA LYS A 40 -10.43 -9.66 -19.52
C LYS A 40 -11.86 -9.12 -19.39
N LYS A 41 -12.19 -8.11 -20.19
CA LYS A 41 -13.54 -7.50 -20.23
C LYS A 41 -14.58 -8.33 -20.98
N ASP A 42 -14.44 -9.63 -21.11
CA ASP A 42 -15.44 -10.48 -21.77
C ASP A 42 -16.39 -11.07 -20.70
N PRO A 43 -17.64 -10.57 -20.60
CA PRO A 43 -18.64 -11.08 -19.67
C PRO A 43 -19.05 -12.54 -19.95
N HIS A 44 -18.68 -13.06 -21.13
CA HIS A 44 -19.00 -14.45 -21.55
C HIS A 44 -17.75 -15.35 -21.58
N ALA A 45 -16.59 -14.88 -21.07
CA ALA A 45 -15.39 -15.71 -21.02
C ALA A 45 -15.67 -17.02 -20.24
N PRO A 46 -15.32 -18.19 -20.80
CA PRO A 46 -15.41 -19.46 -20.08
C PRO A 46 -14.60 -19.38 -18.79
N GLY A 47 -15.24 -19.58 -17.64
CA GLY A 47 -14.62 -19.52 -16.31
C GLY A 47 -15.09 -18.36 -15.44
N SER A 48 -16.07 -17.55 -15.91
CA SER A 48 -16.71 -16.50 -15.08
C SER A 48 -17.47 -17.04 -13.86
N ASP A 49 -17.81 -18.33 -13.83
CA ASP A 49 -18.59 -18.99 -12.77
C ASP A 49 -17.72 -19.75 -11.75
N THR A 50 -16.47 -19.40 -11.58
CA THR A 50 -15.62 -20.02 -10.56
C THR A 50 -15.90 -19.43 -9.18
N SER A 51 -16.62 -20.19 -8.35
CA SER A 51 -16.75 -19.88 -6.93
C SER A 51 -15.46 -20.28 -6.19
N ALA A 52 -14.85 -19.36 -5.46
CA ALA A 52 -13.78 -19.67 -4.53
C ALA A 52 -14.39 -20.12 -3.19
N TRP A 53 -13.93 -21.26 -2.67
CA TRP A 53 -14.38 -21.80 -1.39
C TRP A 53 -13.29 -21.63 -0.33
N TYR A 54 -13.67 -21.03 0.79
CA TYR A 54 -12.81 -20.90 1.96
C TYR A 54 -13.37 -21.74 3.10
N ARG A 55 -12.60 -22.73 3.56
CA ARG A 55 -13.00 -23.58 4.68
C ARG A 55 -13.00 -22.80 5.99
N GLY A 56 -14.17 -22.70 6.62
CA GLY A 56 -14.32 -22.11 7.94
C GLY A 56 -13.79 -23.05 9.04
N LYS A 57 -13.09 -22.49 10.05
CA LYS A 57 -12.71 -23.24 11.26
C LYS A 57 -13.65 -22.98 12.43
N VAL A 58 -14.34 -21.86 12.44
CA VAL A 58 -15.23 -21.42 13.53
C VAL A 58 -16.66 -21.20 13.02
N ARG A 59 -16.80 -20.92 11.73
CA ARG A 59 -18.07 -20.70 11.03
C ARG A 59 -18.17 -21.63 9.81
N PRO A 60 -19.37 -21.74 9.18
CA PRO A 60 -19.51 -22.48 7.92
C PRO A 60 -18.53 -21.99 6.85
N ASP A 61 -18.26 -22.85 5.89
CA ASP A 61 -17.43 -22.51 4.73
C ASP A 61 -18.03 -21.33 3.97
N LEU A 62 -17.16 -20.45 3.45
CA LEU A 62 -17.54 -19.28 2.68
C LEU A 62 -17.35 -19.57 1.19
N ALA A 63 -18.40 -19.42 0.41
CA ALA A 63 -18.33 -19.36 -1.04
C ALA A 63 -18.28 -17.89 -1.47
N ILE A 64 -17.32 -17.54 -2.32
CA ILE A 64 -17.25 -16.23 -2.97
C ILE A 64 -17.73 -16.41 -4.41
N ASP A 65 -18.80 -15.72 -4.74
CA ASP A 65 -19.33 -15.67 -6.10
C ASP A 65 -18.48 -14.71 -6.95
N SER A 66 -17.68 -15.27 -7.85
CA SER A 66 -16.88 -14.49 -8.79
C SER A 66 -17.75 -13.68 -9.77
N GLY A 67 -18.99 -14.12 -10.03
CA GLY A 67 -19.94 -13.38 -10.86
C GLY A 67 -20.29 -12.01 -10.26
N GLN A 68 -20.47 -11.94 -8.94
CA GLN A 68 -20.69 -10.65 -8.26
C GLN A 68 -19.47 -9.71 -8.40
N ILE A 69 -18.26 -10.24 -8.24
CA ILE A 69 -17.04 -9.44 -8.39
C ILE A 69 -16.94 -8.93 -9.84
N ASN A 70 -17.17 -9.80 -10.81
CA ASN A 70 -17.16 -9.41 -12.22
C ASN A 70 -18.21 -8.33 -12.53
N ALA A 71 -19.42 -8.44 -11.97
CA ALA A 71 -20.46 -7.43 -12.12
C ALA A 71 -20.03 -6.05 -11.58
N LEU A 72 -19.37 -6.00 -10.40
CA LEU A 72 -18.82 -4.78 -9.82
C LEU A 72 -17.70 -4.17 -10.69
N CYS A 73 -16.86 -5.03 -11.28
CA CYS A 73 -15.81 -4.58 -12.21
C CYS A 73 -16.42 -4.00 -13.51
N LEU A 74 -17.46 -4.62 -14.03
CA LEU A 74 -18.14 -4.17 -15.26
C LEU A 74 -18.91 -2.87 -15.04
N SER A 75 -19.57 -2.69 -13.89
CA SER A 75 -20.28 -1.45 -13.54
C SER A 75 -19.33 -0.29 -13.22
N GLY A 76 -18.07 -0.56 -12.93
CA GLY A 76 -17.09 0.43 -12.49
C GLY A 76 -17.14 0.73 -10.98
N ASP A 77 -18.00 0.04 -10.23
CA ASP A 77 -18.06 0.17 -8.77
C ASP A 77 -16.80 -0.39 -8.09
N LEU A 78 -16.13 -1.35 -8.75
CA LEU A 78 -14.81 -1.85 -8.36
C LEU A 78 -13.83 -1.60 -9.51
N THR A 79 -12.78 -0.82 -9.27
CA THR A 79 -11.73 -0.52 -10.25
C THR A 79 -10.40 -1.15 -9.85
N ALA A 80 -9.54 -1.43 -10.84
CA ALA A 80 -8.18 -1.90 -10.58
C ALA A 80 -7.42 -0.93 -9.65
N ASP A 81 -7.58 0.37 -9.88
CA ASP A 81 -6.94 1.42 -9.06
C ASP A 81 -7.41 1.34 -7.60
N SER A 82 -8.72 1.25 -7.35
CA SER A 82 -9.26 1.16 -5.99
C SER A 82 -8.77 -0.09 -5.23
N VAL A 83 -8.64 -1.21 -5.94
CA VAL A 83 -8.14 -2.46 -5.35
C VAL A 83 -6.64 -2.34 -5.05
N VAL A 84 -5.85 -1.81 -5.98
CA VAL A 84 -4.41 -1.60 -5.77
C VAL A 84 -4.15 -0.63 -4.62
N LYS A 85 -4.90 0.47 -4.51
CA LYS A 85 -4.83 1.41 -3.38
C LYS A 85 -5.12 0.70 -2.05
N SER A 86 -6.17 -0.10 -1.99
CA SER A 86 -6.56 -0.85 -0.79
C SER A 86 -5.47 -1.85 -0.38
N LEU A 87 -4.90 -2.60 -1.34
CA LEU A 87 -3.80 -3.53 -1.08
C LEU A 87 -2.55 -2.79 -0.61
N CYS A 88 -2.25 -1.61 -1.16
CA CYS A 88 -1.12 -0.79 -0.72
C CYS A 88 -1.31 -0.29 0.72
N CYS A 89 -2.53 0.11 1.10
CA CYS A 89 -2.86 0.45 2.49
C CYS A 89 -2.64 -0.73 3.45
N MET A 90 -3.05 -1.93 3.05
CA MET A 90 -2.80 -3.16 3.83
C MET A 90 -1.30 -3.44 3.95
N LEU A 91 -0.54 -3.30 2.87
CA LEU A 91 0.91 -3.46 2.87
C LEU A 91 1.58 -2.50 3.85
N LEU A 92 1.28 -1.18 3.77
CA LEU A 92 1.85 -0.18 4.68
C LEU A 92 1.51 -0.46 6.15
N SER A 93 0.27 -0.84 6.43
CA SER A 93 -0.18 -1.14 7.79
C SER A 93 0.54 -2.36 8.36
N THR A 94 0.68 -3.43 7.57
CA THR A 94 1.36 -4.66 7.98
C THR A 94 2.87 -4.44 8.13
N ALA A 95 3.50 -3.75 7.17
CA ALA A 95 4.92 -3.44 7.21
C ALA A 95 5.28 -2.57 8.43
N TYR A 96 4.42 -1.61 8.79
CA TYR A 96 4.64 -0.80 9.98
C TYR A 96 4.63 -1.64 11.26
N THR A 97 3.75 -2.63 11.36
CA THR A 97 3.69 -3.53 12.53
C THR A 97 5.02 -4.27 12.76
N VAL A 98 5.69 -4.64 11.65
CA VAL A 98 7.03 -5.28 11.72
C VAL A 98 8.12 -4.28 12.10
N ALA A 99 8.03 -3.05 11.58
CA ALA A 99 9.09 -2.05 11.73
C ALA A 99 8.99 -1.22 13.01
N ASP A 100 7.84 -1.12 13.67
CA ASP A 100 7.56 -0.17 14.77
C ASP A 100 8.52 -0.32 15.95
N ALA A 101 8.94 -1.56 16.28
CA ALA A 101 9.92 -1.83 17.33
C ALA A 101 11.32 -1.24 17.04
N HIS A 102 11.59 -0.90 15.79
CA HIS A 102 12.87 -0.35 15.31
C HIS A 102 12.76 1.11 14.91
N ASN A 103 11.70 1.79 15.34
CA ASN A 103 11.45 3.19 15.03
C ASN A 103 12.53 4.09 15.63
N ASP A 104 13.43 4.57 14.77
CA ASP A 104 14.53 5.47 15.13
C ASP A 104 14.12 6.95 15.19
N GLN A 105 12.84 7.24 14.99
CA GLN A 105 12.26 8.60 14.96
C GLN A 105 12.84 9.50 13.87
N SER A 106 13.49 8.90 12.87
CA SER A 106 14.01 9.64 11.71
C SER A 106 12.86 10.28 10.91
N PRO A 107 13.13 11.33 10.14
CA PRO A 107 12.12 11.97 9.30
C PRO A 107 11.42 11.00 8.36
N GLU A 108 12.13 10.03 7.79
CA GLU A 108 11.58 8.99 6.93
C GLU A 108 10.67 8.03 7.68
N PHE A 109 11.06 7.64 8.91
CA PHE A 109 10.23 6.77 9.72
C PHE A 109 8.95 7.49 10.19
N GLU A 110 9.04 8.79 10.47
CA GLU A 110 7.86 9.61 10.78
C GLU A 110 6.92 9.73 9.56
N VAL A 111 7.45 9.85 8.33
CA VAL A 111 6.60 9.74 7.12
C VAL A 111 5.91 8.39 7.09
N PHE A 112 6.64 7.29 7.27
CA PHE A 112 6.06 5.95 7.28
C PHE A 112 4.95 5.80 8.31
N ARG A 113 5.13 6.36 9.51
CA ARG A 113 4.11 6.38 10.56
C ARG A 113 2.84 7.14 10.12
N HIS A 114 2.99 8.29 9.48
CA HIS A 114 1.84 9.07 8.99
C HIS A 114 1.13 8.38 7.82
N LEU A 115 1.86 7.76 6.89
CA LEU A 115 1.27 6.98 5.80
C LEU A 115 0.52 5.75 6.33
N ARG A 116 1.08 5.03 7.29
CA ARG A 116 0.39 3.92 7.97
C ARG A 116 -0.88 4.38 8.66
N ASN A 117 -0.84 5.53 9.34
CA ASN A 117 -2.04 6.10 9.97
C ASN A 117 -3.09 6.43 8.92
N ALA A 118 -2.73 7.07 7.82
CA ALA A 118 -3.64 7.35 6.71
C ALA A 118 -4.24 6.07 6.13
N ALA A 119 -3.42 5.04 5.90
CA ALA A 119 -3.87 3.73 5.44
C ALA A 119 -4.91 3.10 6.38
N SER A 120 -4.77 3.29 7.70
CA SER A 120 -5.71 2.79 8.72
C SER A 120 -6.97 3.66 8.87
N HIS A 121 -6.99 4.86 8.30
CA HIS A 121 -8.11 5.81 8.31
C HIS A 121 -8.75 5.96 6.91
N GLY A 122 -8.92 4.86 6.20
CA GLY A 122 -9.59 4.85 4.89
C GLY A 122 -8.79 5.53 3.79
N ASN A 123 -7.47 5.38 3.81
CA ASN A 123 -6.55 5.99 2.86
C ASN A 123 -6.49 7.53 2.91
N CYS A 124 -6.91 8.15 4.02
CA CYS A 124 -6.90 9.60 4.18
C CYS A 124 -6.02 10.02 5.35
N PHE A 125 -5.23 11.08 5.15
CA PHE A 125 -4.41 11.62 6.25
C PHE A 125 -5.28 12.10 7.40
N TYR A 126 -4.92 11.65 8.58
CA TYR A 126 -5.54 12.05 9.84
C TYR A 126 -4.47 12.48 10.83
N PHE A 127 -4.68 13.64 11.46
CA PHE A 127 -3.77 14.20 12.46
C PHE A 127 -4.53 14.42 13.77
N LYS A 128 -4.00 13.85 14.84
CA LYS A 128 -4.48 14.15 16.20
C LYS A 128 -4.03 15.55 16.63
N LYS A 129 -4.64 16.10 17.70
CA LYS A 129 -4.33 17.45 18.19
C LYS A 129 -2.86 17.67 18.53
N ASP A 130 -2.12 16.62 18.87
CA ASP A 130 -0.71 16.67 19.22
C ASP A 130 0.22 16.30 18.05
N GLU A 131 -0.34 16.18 16.84
CA GLU A 131 0.41 15.82 15.63
C GLU A 131 0.52 17.00 14.64
N PRO A 132 1.55 16.97 13.77
CA PRO A 132 2.69 16.06 13.78
C PRO A 132 3.59 16.32 15.00
N ARG A 133 4.15 15.26 15.60
CA ARG A 133 5.01 15.37 16.78
C ARG A 133 6.43 15.80 16.43
N ARG A 134 6.88 15.43 15.25
CA ARG A 134 8.20 15.70 14.68
C ARG A 134 8.04 15.97 13.21
N GLN A 135 8.99 16.68 12.64
CA GLN A 135 9.07 16.83 11.19
C GLN A 135 9.24 15.46 10.54
N ALA A 136 8.40 15.19 9.56
CA ALA A 136 8.50 14.02 8.72
C ALA A 136 8.84 14.46 7.30
N SER A 137 9.84 13.83 6.68
CA SER A 137 10.20 14.14 5.29
C SER A 137 10.80 12.93 4.58
N TRP A 138 10.37 12.73 3.33
CA TRP A 138 10.90 11.73 2.45
C TRP A 138 10.68 12.16 1.00
N GLY A 139 11.76 12.26 0.23
CA GLY A 139 11.69 12.82 -1.11
C GLY A 139 11.13 14.25 -1.07
N LYS A 140 10.01 14.45 -1.77
CA LYS A 140 9.31 15.76 -1.80
C LYS A 140 8.20 15.87 -0.74
N LEU A 141 7.83 14.77 -0.10
CA LEU A 141 6.81 14.78 0.93
C LEU A 141 7.39 15.33 2.23
N VAL A 142 6.79 16.40 2.73
CA VAL A 142 7.15 17.04 4.01
C VAL A 142 5.88 17.23 4.84
N ILE A 143 5.90 16.73 6.08
CA ILE A 143 4.86 16.97 7.08
C ILE A 143 5.52 17.76 8.20
N ASP A 144 5.26 19.08 8.21
CA ASP A 144 5.96 20.04 9.06
C ASP A 144 5.44 19.99 10.50
N ASP A 145 6.30 19.78 11.47
CA ASP A 145 5.98 19.76 12.90
C ASP A 145 5.53 21.12 13.46
N LYS A 146 5.82 22.22 12.76
CA LYS A 146 5.28 23.56 13.06
C LYS A 146 3.76 23.64 12.93
N LEU A 147 3.15 22.67 12.24
CA LEU A 147 1.70 22.54 12.12
C LEU A 147 1.06 21.80 13.30
N LYS A 148 1.84 21.39 14.29
CA LYS A 148 1.31 20.74 15.50
C LYS A 148 0.23 21.61 16.18
N GLY A 149 -0.93 21.00 16.39
CA GLY A 149 -2.09 21.68 16.98
C GLY A 149 -2.77 22.70 16.08
N ARG A 150 -2.39 22.79 14.82
CA ARG A 150 -2.97 23.65 13.78
C ARG A 150 -3.62 22.81 12.70
N PHE A 151 -4.37 23.47 11.81
CA PHE A 151 -4.89 22.80 10.61
C PHE A 151 -3.71 22.36 9.72
N ASN A 152 -3.68 21.07 9.39
CA ASN A 152 -2.70 20.52 8.45
C ASN A 152 -3.35 20.40 7.05
N PRO A 153 -2.75 20.98 6.00
CA PRO A 153 -3.30 20.93 4.63
C PRO A 153 -3.51 19.49 4.10
N LEU A 154 -2.77 18.51 4.64
CA LEU A 154 -2.95 17.11 4.26
C LEU A 154 -4.14 16.44 4.96
N PHE A 155 -4.78 17.06 5.97
CA PHE A 155 -5.91 16.46 6.67
C PHE A 155 -7.05 16.14 5.70
N GLY A 156 -7.46 14.86 5.63
CA GLY A 156 -8.49 14.38 4.72
C GLY A 156 -8.04 14.17 3.27
N VAL A 157 -6.79 14.49 2.93
CA VAL A 157 -6.23 14.23 1.59
C VAL A 157 -5.94 12.73 1.44
N GLU A 158 -6.21 12.19 0.26
CA GLU A 158 -5.93 10.79 -0.07
C GLU A 158 -4.42 10.52 -0.02
N CYS A 159 -4.04 9.46 0.68
CA CYS A 159 -2.66 9.08 0.89
C CYS A 159 -2.08 8.39 -0.36
N ILE A 160 -2.65 7.23 -0.71
CA ILE A 160 -2.23 6.45 -1.90
C ILE A 160 -3.09 6.90 -3.08
N GLY A 161 -2.48 7.54 -4.04
CA GLY A 161 -3.12 8.12 -5.22
C GLY A 161 -2.76 9.59 -5.34
N ASP A 162 -3.26 10.44 -4.46
CA ASP A 162 -3.01 11.88 -4.53
C ASP A 162 -1.64 12.29 -3.98
N THR A 163 -1.21 11.69 -2.87
CA THR A 163 0.03 12.11 -2.19
C THR A 163 1.23 11.27 -2.60
N ILE A 164 1.09 9.94 -2.58
CA ILE A 164 2.12 9.01 -3.04
C ILE A 164 1.50 7.93 -3.92
N SER A 165 2.32 7.36 -4.79
CA SER A 165 1.96 6.18 -5.59
C SER A 165 2.28 4.88 -4.85
N PRO A 166 1.75 3.72 -5.28
CA PRO A 166 2.20 2.42 -4.80
C PRO A 166 3.70 2.18 -5.01
N ALA A 167 4.29 2.72 -6.08
CA ALA A 167 5.73 2.64 -6.31
C ALA A 167 6.52 3.43 -5.25
N ASP A 168 6.04 4.62 -4.87
CA ASP A 168 6.64 5.39 -3.78
C ASP A 168 6.55 4.66 -2.44
N ALA A 169 5.42 4.00 -2.17
CA ALA A 169 5.26 3.18 -0.97
C ALA A 169 6.31 2.05 -0.90
N LEU A 170 6.53 1.33 -2.00
CA LEU A 170 7.56 0.29 -2.08
C LEU A 170 8.98 0.88 -1.91
N ALA A 171 9.27 2.03 -2.53
CA ALA A 171 10.56 2.70 -2.39
C ALA A 171 10.82 3.17 -0.94
N LEU A 172 9.79 3.66 -0.26
CA LEU A 172 9.88 4.00 1.17
C LEU A 172 10.15 2.75 2.01
N LEU A 173 9.43 1.65 1.78
CA LEU A 173 9.66 0.40 2.50
C LEU A 173 11.10 -0.10 2.31
N GLN A 174 11.67 0.02 1.11
CA GLN A 174 13.07 -0.32 0.86
C GLN A 174 14.04 0.58 1.64
N ASN A 175 13.73 1.86 1.82
CA ASN A 175 14.54 2.76 2.65
C ASN A 175 14.44 2.38 4.14
N ILE A 176 13.25 2.06 4.64
CA ILE A 176 13.02 1.64 6.02
C ILE A 176 13.72 0.31 6.29
N GLU A 177 13.64 -0.65 5.37
CA GLU A 177 14.26 -1.97 5.48
C GLU A 177 15.75 -1.91 5.81
N ARG A 178 16.49 -0.95 5.25
CA ARG A 178 17.93 -0.78 5.49
C ARG A 178 18.29 -0.51 6.95
N ARG A 179 17.30 -0.18 7.77
CA ARG A 179 17.43 0.11 9.21
C ARG A 179 16.95 -1.04 10.08
N LEU A 180 16.36 -2.06 9.48
CA LEU A 180 15.82 -3.21 10.19
C LEU A 180 16.84 -4.36 10.23
N PRO A 181 16.80 -5.20 11.28
CA PRO A 181 17.58 -6.42 11.29
C PRO A 181 17.11 -7.35 10.17
N LYS A 182 18.07 -8.00 9.53
CA LYS A 182 17.80 -9.04 8.53
C LYS A 182 17.13 -10.24 9.21
N ARG A 183 16.27 -10.94 8.46
CA ARG A 183 15.74 -12.22 8.92
C ARG A 183 16.91 -13.21 9.10
N PRO A 184 16.93 -14.00 10.18
CA PRO A 184 17.88 -15.09 10.28
C PRO A 184 17.62 -16.08 9.12
N GLU A 185 18.71 -16.54 8.51
CA GLU A 185 18.63 -17.63 7.53
C GLU A 185 18.08 -18.87 8.24
N GLY A 186 16.93 -19.38 7.79
CA GLY A 186 16.26 -20.56 8.35
C GLY A 186 16.87 -21.85 7.84
#